data_db74566794e86164624fd86eaaee5fc1
#
_entry.id   db74566794e86164624fd86eaaee5fc1
#
_cell.length_a   1.000
_cell.length_b   1.000
_cell.length_c   1.000
_cell.angle_alpha   90.00
_cell.angle_beta   90.00
_cell.angle_gamma   90.00
#
_symmetry.space_group_name_H-M   'P 1'
#
loop_
_entity.id
_entity.type
_entity.pdbx_description
1 polymer ?
#
loop_
_entity_poly.entity_id
_entity_poly.type
_entity_poly.pdbx_seq_one_letter_code
_entity_poly.pdbx_strand_id
1 'polypeptide(L)'
;MMYNIKTGYGVQQVPNDEIVIFVSSLFHLTRNGCCFLFTDQHAYPPMADYYSDMADLPQIDWGILDRRDFKHDPDDPGKKERYQAEALAWKHVPLNALLGLCCYSADVPDQLKQQVETRGLTFNVAVQRNWYFR
;
A
#
# COMPACT_ATOMS: atom_id res chain seq x y z
N MET A 1 -4.29 -6.78 -4.49
CA MET A 1 -4.68 -7.48 -3.23
C MET A 1 -6.03 -7.02 -2.69
N MET A 2 -6.27 -5.74 -2.39
CA MET A 2 -7.54 -5.27 -1.79
C MET A 2 -8.79 -5.60 -2.62
N TYR A 3 -8.71 -5.54 -3.95
CA TYR A 3 -9.80 -6.00 -4.82
C TYR A 3 -10.15 -7.48 -4.59
N ASN A 4 -9.15 -8.33 -4.47
CA ASN A 4 -9.34 -9.78 -4.23
C ASN A 4 -9.97 -10.02 -2.85
N ILE A 5 -9.57 -9.28 -1.83
CA ILE A 5 -10.17 -9.36 -0.48
C ILE A 5 -11.65 -8.97 -0.53
N LYS A 6 -11.98 -7.89 -1.26
CA LYS A 6 -13.37 -7.45 -1.41
C LYS A 6 -14.23 -8.46 -2.15
N THR A 7 -13.70 -9.10 -3.20
CA THR A 7 -14.45 -10.03 -4.07
C THR A 7 -14.40 -11.48 -3.62
N GLY A 8 -13.49 -11.83 -2.72
CA GLY A 8 -13.23 -13.21 -2.31
C GLY A 8 -12.47 -14.03 -3.36
N TYR A 9 -11.83 -13.37 -4.35
CA TYR A 9 -11.10 -14.07 -5.40
C TYR A 9 -9.76 -14.61 -4.86
N GLY A 10 -9.73 -15.92 -4.61
CA GLY A 10 -8.56 -16.65 -4.10
C GLY A 10 -8.17 -16.36 -2.65
N VAL A 11 -8.94 -15.52 -1.94
CA VAL A 11 -8.74 -15.16 -0.53
C VAL A 11 -10.08 -15.02 0.17
N GLN A 12 -10.08 -15.10 1.49
CA GLN A 12 -11.30 -14.83 2.27
C GLN A 12 -11.79 -13.40 2.03
N GLN A 13 -13.09 -13.27 1.75
CA GLN A 13 -13.74 -11.97 1.66
C GLN A 13 -13.82 -11.34 3.05
N VAL A 14 -13.39 -10.07 3.16
CA VAL A 14 -13.43 -9.30 4.38
C VAL A 14 -14.09 -7.94 4.10
N PRO A 15 -15.05 -7.50 4.93
CA PRO A 15 -15.65 -6.17 4.80
C PRO A 15 -14.60 -5.07 5.00
N ASN A 16 -14.81 -3.93 4.34
CA ASN A 16 -13.87 -2.81 4.43
C ASN A 16 -13.67 -2.31 5.88
N ASP A 17 -14.68 -2.42 6.72
CA ASP A 17 -14.63 -2.00 8.14
C ASP A 17 -13.69 -2.86 9.00
N GLU A 18 -13.37 -4.06 8.55
CA GLU A 18 -12.44 -4.97 9.22
C GLU A 18 -10.99 -4.83 8.69
N ILE A 19 -10.77 -3.95 7.69
CA ILE A 19 -9.47 -3.75 7.08
C ILE A 19 -8.84 -2.46 7.60
N VAL A 20 -7.61 -2.57 8.11
CA VAL A 20 -6.77 -1.43 8.48
C VAL A 20 -5.60 -1.34 7.52
N ILE A 21 -5.36 -0.15 6.97
CA ILE A 21 -4.22 0.13 6.10
C ILE A 21 -3.12 0.79 6.92
N PHE A 22 -1.96 0.15 7.00
CA PHE A 22 -0.74 0.76 7.53
C PHE A 22 -0.16 1.72 6.51
N VAL A 23 0.19 2.91 6.94
CA VAL A 23 0.66 3.99 6.06
C VAL A 23 2.11 4.33 6.37
N SER A 24 2.91 4.40 5.32
CA SER A 24 4.26 4.93 5.35
C SER A 24 4.58 5.62 4.02
N SER A 25 5.80 6.12 3.87
CA SER A 25 6.36 6.56 2.60
C SER A 25 7.76 6.00 2.44
N LEU A 26 8.24 5.88 1.20
CA LEU A 26 9.61 5.40 0.94
C LEU A 26 10.65 6.25 1.65
N PHE A 27 10.47 7.58 1.67
CA PHE A 27 11.34 8.50 2.41
C PHE A 27 11.34 8.24 3.92
N HIS A 28 10.17 7.94 4.49
CA HIS A 28 10.08 7.64 5.92
C HIS A 28 10.69 6.28 6.24
N LEU A 29 10.49 5.28 5.40
CA LEU A 29 11.16 3.98 5.49
C LEU A 29 12.67 4.14 5.49
N THR A 30 13.21 4.89 4.53
CA THR A 30 14.66 5.16 4.43
C THR A 30 15.20 5.83 5.70
N ARG A 31 14.52 6.86 6.22
CA ARG A 31 14.93 7.57 7.44
C ARG A 31 14.96 6.67 8.67
N ASN A 32 14.15 5.63 8.70
CA ASN A 32 14.09 4.66 9.79
C ASN A 32 14.92 3.39 9.53
N GLY A 33 15.83 3.45 8.55
CA GLY A 33 16.78 2.36 8.28
C GLY A 33 16.15 1.10 7.67
N CYS A 34 14.95 1.19 7.10
CA CYS A 34 14.35 0.07 6.39
C CYS A 34 15.06 -0.13 5.05
N CYS A 35 15.55 -1.35 4.83
CA CYS A 35 16.00 -1.77 3.51
C CYS A 35 14.78 -2.21 2.68
N PHE A 36 14.66 -1.70 1.50
CA PHE A 36 13.61 -2.07 0.54
C PHE A 36 14.07 -1.92 -0.89
N LEU A 37 13.39 -2.61 -1.78
CA LEU A 37 13.43 -2.39 -3.23
C LEU A 37 12.04 -1.93 -3.65
N PHE A 38 11.93 -1.23 -4.76
CA PHE A 38 10.65 -0.99 -5.41
C PHE A 38 10.71 -1.40 -6.88
N THR A 39 9.55 -1.64 -7.46
CA THR A 39 9.42 -2.17 -8.82
C THR A 39 8.55 -1.24 -9.65
N ASP A 40 8.78 -1.22 -10.97
CA ASP A 40 7.98 -0.47 -11.93
C ASP A 40 6.63 -1.13 -12.23
N GLN A 41 6.49 -2.41 -11.88
CA GLN A 41 5.29 -3.21 -12.07
C GLN A 41 5.20 -4.30 -11.00
N HIS A 42 4.22 -5.21 -11.10
CA HIS A 42 4.13 -6.36 -10.19
C HIS A 42 5.46 -7.13 -10.15
N ALA A 43 5.98 -7.40 -8.97
CA ALA A 43 7.30 -8.02 -8.78
C ALA A 43 7.38 -9.50 -9.23
N TYR A 44 6.25 -10.19 -9.37
CA TYR A 44 6.23 -11.63 -9.69
C TYR A 44 6.67 -11.98 -11.14
N PRO A 45 6.26 -11.24 -12.20
CA PRO A 45 6.73 -11.52 -13.55
C PRO A 45 8.24 -11.25 -13.70
N PRO A 46 8.96 -12.05 -14.51
CA PRO A 46 10.40 -11.88 -14.70
C PRO A 46 10.79 -10.60 -15.44
N MET A 47 9.82 -9.83 -15.91
CA MET A 47 10.04 -8.57 -16.66
C MET A 47 9.99 -7.33 -15.75
N ALA A 48 9.79 -7.48 -14.44
CA ALA A 48 9.83 -6.37 -13.51
C ALA A 48 11.25 -5.87 -13.29
N ASP A 49 11.46 -4.57 -13.40
CA ASP A 49 12.71 -3.94 -13.02
C ASP A 49 12.68 -3.59 -11.52
N TYR A 50 13.83 -3.75 -10.86
CA TYR A 50 13.98 -3.56 -9.41
C TYR A 50 14.93 -2.40 -9.16
N TYR A 51 14.51 -1.47 -8.33
CA TYR A 51 15.25 -0.26 -8.01
C TYR A 51 15.50 -0.17 -6.51
N SER A 52 16.66 0.36 -6.14
CA SER A 52 17.05 0.63 -4.74
C SER A 52 17.33 2.12 -4.50
N ASP A 53 17.51 2.91 -5.55
CA ASP A 53 17.78 4.34 -5.46
C ASP A 53 16.48 5.14 -5.61
N MET A 54 16.24 6.06 -4.69
CA MET A 54 15.09 6.97 -4.76
C MET A 54 15.10 7.88 -5.99
N ALA A 55 16.26 8.06 -6.64
CA ALA A 55 16.36 8.77 -7.90
C ALA A 55 15.65 8.05 -9.06
N ASP A 56 15.40 6.74 -8.93
CA ASP A 56 14.72 5.94 -9.94
C ASP A 56 13.18 5.98 -9.81
N LEU A 57 12.62 6.68 -8.82
CA LEU A 57 11.16 6.83 -8.68
C LEU A 57 10.45 7.33 -9.95
N PRO A 58 11.05 8.15 -10.84
CA PRO A 58 10.45 8.51 -12.11
C PRO A 58 10.20 7.34 -13.09
N GLN A 59 10.79 6.16 -12.86
CA GLN A 59 10.55 4.95 -13.66
C GLN A 59 9.16 4.35 -13.40
N ILE A 60 8.52 4.71 -12.29
CA ILE A 60 7.16 4.27 -11.96
C ILE A 60 6.14 5.04 -12.81
N ASP A 61 5.17 4.34 -13.36
CA ASP A 61 4.04 4.96 -14.09
C ASP A 61 3.04 5.61 -13.13
N TRP A 62 3.44 6.74 -12.56
CA TRP A 62 2.59 7.50 -11.63
C TRP A 62 1.26 7.92 -12.26
N GLY A 63 1.24 8.08 -13.59
CA GLY A 63 0.02 8.49 -14.30
C GLY A 63 -1.12 7.48 -14.16
N ILE A 64 -0.86 6.18 -14.26
CA ILE A 64 -1.89 5.16 -14.07
C ILE A 64 -2.24 4.95 -12.59
N LEU A 65 -1.27 5.11 -11.68
CA LEU A 65 -1.50 5.02 -10.24
C LEU A 65 -2.40 6.17 -9.75
N ASP A 66 -2.11 7.39 -10.12
CA ASP A 66 -2.88 8.59 -9.73
C ASP A 66 -4.32 8.55 -10.25
N ARG A 67 -4.49 8.11 -11.50
CA ARG A 67 -5.84 7.93 -12.09
C ARG A 67 -6.57 6.71 -11.55
N ARG A 68 -5.90 5.82 -10.81
CA ARG A 68 -6.44 4.52 -10.38
C ARG A 68 -6.98 3.69 -11.54
N ASP A 69 -6.27 3.74 -12.67
CA ASP A 69 -6.69 3.11 -13.92
C ASP A 69 -6.16 1.67 -14.04
N PHE A 70 -6.85 0.75 -13.36
CA PHE A 70 -6.53 -0.68 -13.35
C PHE A 70 -7.38 -1.50 -14.34
N LYS A 71 -8.20 -0.84 -15.18
CA LYS A 71 -9.03 -1.53 -16.17
C LYS A 71 -8.15 -2.16 -17.24
N HIS A 72 -8.56 -3.35 -17.67
CA HIS A 72 -7.92 -3.99 -18.82
C HIS A 72 -8.03 -3.10 -20.06
N ASP A 73 -6.90 -2.95 -20.74
CA ASP A 73 -6.79 -2.17 -21.96
C ASP A 73 -6.17 -3.06 -23.04
N PRO A 74 -6.90 -3.39 -24.13
CA PRO A 74 -6.37 -4.22 -25.20
C PRO A 74 -5.19 -3.59 -25.94
N ASP A 75 -5.13 -2.25 -25.97
CA ASP A 75 -4.07 -1.49 -26.63
C ASP A 75 -2.82 -1.31 -25.73
N ASP A 76 -2.98 -1.59 -24.43
CA ASP A 76 -1.90 -1.54 -23.43
C ASP A 76 -1.99 -2.74 -22.47
N PRO A 77 -1.60 -3.93 -22.92
CA PRO A 77 -1.73 -5.16 -22.14
C PRO A 77 -0.90 -5.17 -20.85
N GLY A 78 0.20 -4.40 -20.78
CA GLY A 78 1.08 -4.28 -19.61
C GLY A 78 0.59 -3.29 -18.54
N LYS A 79 -0.50 -2.56 -18.78
CA LYS A 79 -1.02 -1.53 -17.87
C LYS A 79 -1.37 -2.07 -16.50
N LYS A 80 -1.99 -3.25 -16.44
CA LYS A 80 -2.40 -3.88 -15.19
C LYS A 80 -1.21 -4.25 -14.31
N GLU A 81 -0.13 -4.71 -14.91
CA GLU A 81 1.11 -5.05 -14.21
C GLU A 81 1.78 -3.79 -13.67
N ARG A 82 1.86 -2.70 -14.46
CA ARG A 82 2.40 -1.41 -14.00
C ARG A 82 1.57 -0.76 -12.88
N TYR A 83 0.24 -0.93 -12.91
CA TYR A 83 -0.63 -0.49 -11.80
C TYR A 83 -0.33 -1.22 -10.48
N GLN A 84 0.36 -2.34 -10.53
CA GLN A 84 0.75 -3.14 -9.38
C GLN A 84 2.22 -2.92 -8.98
N ALA A 85 2.82 -1.80 -9.38
CA ALA A 85 4.13 -1.37 -8.87
C ALA A 85 4.12 -1.39 -7.34
N GLU A 86 5.16 -1.93 -6.73
CA GLU A 86 5.17 -2.20 -5.30
C GLU A 86 6.53 -1.94 -4.66
N ALA A 87 6.53 -1.73 -3.35
CA ALA A 87 7.75 -1.67 -2.55
C ALA A 87 7.86 -2.92 -1.67
N LEU A 88 9.00 -3.57 -1.72
CA LEU A 88 9.30 -4.83 -1.05
C LEU A 88 10.29 -4.57 0.09
N ALA A 89 9.81 -4.51 1.31
CA ALA A 89 10.66 -4.33 2.49
C ALA A 89 11.39 -5.61 2.84
N TRP A 90 12.68 -5.50 3.14
CA TRP A 90 13.50 -6.62 3.59
C TRP A 90 13.21 -6.96 5.06
N LYS A 91 12.86 -8.20 5.32
CA LYS A 91 12.54 -8.78 6.64
C LYS A 91 11.28 -8.17 7.29
N HIS A 92 11.31 -6.92 7.73
CA HIS A 92 10.19 -6.30 8.45
C HIS A 92 10.22 -4.77 8.31
N VAL A 93 9.06 -4.17 8.53
CA VAL A 93 8.91 -2.73 8.69
C VAL A 93 8.72 -2.45 10.19
N PRO A 94 9.65 -1.78 10.87
CA PRO A 94 9.51 -1.47 12.28
C PRO A 94 8.40 -0.43 12.50
N LEU A 95 7.79 -0.45 13.69
CA LEU A 95 6.65 0.41 14.00
C LEU A 95 6.95 1.90 13.86
N ASN A 96 8.16 2.34 14.21
CA ASN A 96 8.59 3.74 14.04
C ASN A 96 8.75 4.18 12.58
N ALA A 97 8.77 3.23 11.65
CA ALA A 97 8.77 3.50 10.22
C ALA A 97 7.36 3.65 9.62
N LEU A 98 6.31 3.57 10.44
CA LEU A 98 4.94 3.84 10.04
C LEU A 98 4.56 5.28 10.39
N LEU A 99 3.79 5.92 9.51
CA LEU A 99 3.25 7.27 9.67
C LEU A 99 1.86 7.27 10.31
N GLY A 100 1.09 6.20 10.11
CA GLY A 100 -0.26 6.11 10.63
C GLY A 100 -1.03 4.89 10.17
N LEU A 101 -2.30 4.88 10.54
CA LEU A 101 -3.29 3.88 10.20
C LEU A 101 -4.47 4.54 9.49
N CYS A 102 -5.01 3.89 8.47
CA CYS A 102 -6.24 4.32 7.81
C CYS A 102 -7.33 3.27 7.96
N CYS A 103 -8.56 3.73 8.27
CA CYS A 103 -9.76 2.94 8.41
C CYS A 103 -10.81 3.36 7.40
N TYR A 104 -11.77 2.47 7.14
CA TYR A 104 -12.89 2.75 6.24
C TYR A 104 -13.99 3.57 6.91
N SER A 105 -14.42 3.20 8.12
CA SER A 105 -15.52 3.84 8.84
C SER A 105 -15.05 4.70 10.02
N ALA A 106 -15.95 5.55 10.51
CA ALA A 106 -15.67 6.42 11.64
C ALA A 106 -15.78 5.71 13.00
N ASP A 107 -16.35 4.51 13.04
CA ASP A 107 -16.60 3.78 14.29
C ASP A 107 -15.36 3.04 14.82
N VAL A 108 -14.42 2.74 13.92
CA VAL A 108 -13.16 2.01 14.23
C VAL A 108 -12.05 2.88 14.80
N PRO A 109 -11.89 4.19 14.42
CA PRO A 109 -10.75 5.00 14.84
C PRO A 109 -10.56 5.13 16.34
N ASP A 110 -11.63 5.22 17.12
CA ASP A 110 -11.49 5.44 18.56
C ASP A 110 -10.92 4.21 19.28
N GLN A 111 -11.34 3.03 18.89
CA GLN A 111 -10.77 1.78 19.41
C GLN A 111 -9.30 1.62 18.99
N LEU A 112 -8.96 1.95 17.75
CA LEU A 112 -7.58 1.89 17.26
C LEU A 112 -6.70 2.94 17.91
N LYS A 113 -7.18 4.17 18.11
CA LYS A 113 -6.47 5.22 18.85
C LYS A 113 -6.13 4.75 20.26
N GLN A 114 -7.12 4.20 20.98
CA GLN A 114 -6.91 3.66 22.32
C GLN A 114 -5.84 2.55 22.32
N GLN A 115 -5.87 1.65 21.33
CA GLN A 115 -4.87 0.60 21.22
C GLN A 115 -3.47 1.14 20.89
N VAL A 116 -3.38 2.14 20.03
CA VAL A 116 -2.13 2.84 19.68
C VAL A 116 -1.54 3.51 20.91
N GLU A 117 -2.35 4.28 21.66
CA GLU A 117 -1.95 4.97 22.89
C GLU A 117 -1.52 4.00 23.99
N THR A 118 -2.28 2.93 24.21
CA THR A 118 -1.97 1.90 25.22
C THR A 118 -0.61 1.23 24.95
N ARG A 119 -0.18 1.17 23.70
CA ARG A 119 1.12 0.62 23.28
C ARG A 119 2.24 1.67 23.23
N GLY A 120 1.97 2.91 23.63
CA GLY A 120 2.94 4.00 23.58
C GLY A 120 3.33 4.42 22.15
N LEU A 121 2.48 4.16 21.17
CA LEU A 121 2.71 4.52 19.77
C LEU A 121 2.10 5.89 19.46
N THR A 122 2.70 6.62 18.52
CA THR A 122 2.29 7.99 18.14
C THR A 122 1.72 8.07 16.73
N PHE A 123 1.03 7.01 16.27
CA PHE A 123 0.46 6.96 14.93
C PHE A 123 -0.76 7.86 14.79
N ASN A 124 -0.88 8.51 13.65
CA ASN A 124 -2.14 9.08 13.23
C ASN A 124 -3.13 7.98 12.83
N VAL A 125 -4.36 8.05 13.33
CA VAL A 125 -5.46 7.19 12.87
C VAL A 125 -6.47 8.06 12.15
N ALA A 126 -6.69 7.77 10.87
CA ALA A 126 -7.53 8.56 9.99
C ALA A 126 -8.57 7.71 9.25
N VAL A 127 -9.70 8.32 8.89
CA VAL A 127 -10.70 7.72 8.00
C VAL A 127 -10.38 8.12 6.57
N GLN A 128 -10.13 7.13 5.70
CA GLN A 128 -9.77 7.35 4.29
C GLN A 128 -10.55 6.39 3.38
N ARG A 129 -11.86 6.59 3.28
CA ARG A 129 -12.77 5.73 2.49
C ARG A 129 -12.35 5.56 1.04
N ASN A 130 -11.72 6.59 0.48
CA ASN A 130 -11.28 6.58 -0.92
C ASN A 130 -10.12 5.62 -1.21
N TRP A 131 -9.45 5.09 -0.17
CA TRP A 131 -8.38 4.12 -0.32
C TRP A 131 -8.88 2.68 -0.40
N TYR A 132 -10.17 2.48 -0.17
CA TYR A 132 -10.82 1.16 -0.22
C TYR A 132 -11.61 1.01 -1.52
N PHE A 133 -11.74 -0.22 -1.99
CA PHE A 133 -12.60 -0.52 -3.12
C PHE A 133 -14.06 -0.45 -2.70
N ARG A 134 -14.87 0.22 -3.53
CA ARG A 134 -16.33 0.32 -3.34
C ARG A 134 -17.06 -0.83 -3.98
#